data_cae3abb66fa0daccd2a2689c55bc813b
#
_entry.id   cae3abb66fa0daccd2a2689c55bc813b
#
_cell.length_a   1.000
_cell.length_b   1.000
_cell.length_c   1.000
_cell.angle_alpha   90.00
_cell.angle_beta   90.00
_cell.angle_gamma   90.00
#
_symmetry.space_group_name_H-M   'P 1'
#
loop_
_entity.id
_entity.type
_entity.pdbx_description
1 polymer ?
#
loop_
_entity_poly.entity_id
_entity_poly.type
_entity_poly.pdbx_seq_one_letter_code
_entity_poly.pdbx_strand_id
1 'polypeptide(L)'
;MINPSPKSPHGAAPRWTREQIRSARVAPLVPLLQRRGLQLIEREAGNFELPTHPGLIVKDAYWRWPQRDQAGNAIDFFMQVLGMSFHDAMRHITAS
;
A
#
# COMPACT_ATOMS: atom_id res chain seq x y z
N MET A 1 24.40 -12.29 25.56
CA MET A 1 24.19 -12.31 25.17
C MET A 1 23.51 -12.27 24.73
N ILE A 2 23.22 -12.15 24.40
CA ILE A 2 22.75 -12.17 23.91
C ILE A 2 22.00 -11.94 23.33
N ASN A 3 21.73 -11.92 23.03
CA ASN A 3 21.16 -11.72 22.37
C ASN A 3 20.43 -11.46 21.90
N PRO A 4 20.24 -11.45 21.73
CA PRO A 4 19.59 -11.27 21.18
C PRO A 4 18.82 -11.06 20.68
N SER A 5 18.78 -10.94 20.57
CA SER A 5 18.32 -10.71 20.01
C SER A 5 17.61 -10.50 19.58
N PRO A 6 17.57 -10.52 19.58
CA PRO A 6 16.94 -10.27 19.13
C PRO A 6 16.28 -9.99 18.77
N LYS A 7 16.35 -9.73 18.56
CA LYS A 7 15.94 -9.62 18.24
C LYS A 7 15.10 -9.49 18.25
N SER A 8 14.88 -9.46 18.35
CA SER A 8 14.34 -9.41 18.34
C SER A 8 13.68 -9.36 18.48
N PRO A 9 13.53 -9.32 18.50
CA PRO A 9 12.99 -9.30 18.60
C PRO A 9 12.41 -9.07 18.98
N HIS A 10 12.44 -8.74 19.04
CA HIS A 10 12.20 -8.49 19.42
C HIS A 10 11.61 -7.86 19.49
N GLY A 11 11.69 -7.71 20.48
CA GLY A 11 10.70 -6.68 20.46
C GLY A 11 10.51 -6.25 19.09
N ALA A 12 10.87 -6.89 18.54
CA ALA A 12 10.81 -6.62 17.16
C ALA A 12 9.45 -6.30 16.67
N ALA A 13 9.42 -5.71 15.56
CA ALA A 13 8.22 -5.49 14.83
C ALA A 13 7.50 -6.80 14.61
N PRO A 14 6.18 -6.78 14.64
CA PRO A 14 5.42 -7.99 14.38
C PRO A 14 5.75 -8.54 13.00
N ARG A 15 5.73 -9.83 12.91
CA ARG A 15 5.92 -10.49 11.63
C ARG A 15 4.61 -10.62 10.92
N TRP A 16 4.64 -10.35 9.63
CA TRP A 16 3.45 -10.50 8.81
C TRP A 16 3.39 -11.90 8.26
N THR A 17 2.25 -12.55 8.38
CA THR A 17 2.07 -13.87 7.83
C THR A 17 1.93 -13.80 6.32
N ARG A 18 2.16 -14.95 5.69
CA ARG A 18 1.97 -15.06 4.23
C ARG A 18 0.55 -14.70 3.82
N GLU A 19 -0.42 -15.12 4.64
CA GLU A 19 -1.82 -14.79 4.38
C GLU A 19 -2.10 -13.30 4.50
N GLN A 20 -1.53 -12.66 5.51
CA GLN A 20 -1.70 -11.23 5.68
C GLN A 20 -1.12 -10.47 4.49
N ILE A 21 0.04 -10.88 4.01
CA ILE A 21 0.66 -10.23 2.86
C ILE A 21 -0.19 -10.45 1.62
N ARG A 22 -0.69 -11.67 1.42
CA ARG A 22 -1.54 -11.97 0.28
C ARG A 22 -2.80 -11.13 0.29
N SER A 23 -3.46 -11.03 1.44
CA SER A 23 -4.66 -10.21 1.57
C SER A 23 -4.38 -8.75 1.31
N ALA A 24 -3.24 -8.26 1.79
CA ALA A 24 -2.86 -6.88 1.58
C ALA A 24 -2.63 -6.56 0.10
N ARG A 25 -2.08 -7.52 -0.64
CA ARG A 25 -1.83 -7.33 -2.06
C ARG A 25 -3.10 -7.10 -2.86
N VAL A 26 -4.20 -7.71 -2.44
CA VAL A 26 -5.46 -7.61 -3.16
C VAL A 26 -6.44 -6.67 -2.49
N ALA A 27 -6.00 -5.93 -1.50
CA ALA A 27 -6.86 -4.97 -0.82
C ALA A 27 -7.28 -3.86 -1.79
N PRO A 28 -8.56 -3.49 -1.79
CA PRO A 28 -9.03 -2.40 -2.66
C PRO A 28 -8.37 -1.09 -2.30
N LEU A 29 -7.74 -0.45 -3.28
CA LEU A 29 -6.98 0.77 -3.03
C LEU A 29 -7.86 1.99 -2.76
N VAL A 30 -8.98 2.10 -3.46
CA VAL A 30 -9.80 3.31 -3.35
C VAL A 30 -10.24 3.59 -1.92
N PRO A 31 -10.86 2.63 -1.19
CA PRO A 31 -11.23 2.91 0.20
C PRO A 31 -10.03 3.16 1.10
N LEU A 32 -8.90 2.49 0.86
CA LEU A 32 -7.70 2.72 1.65
C LEU A 32 -7.18 4.15 1.50
N LEU A 33 -7.17 4.64 0.27
CA LEU A 33 -6.68 5.99 0.00
C LEU A 33 -7.66 7.05 0.50
N GLN A 34 -8.94 6.79 0.38
CA GLN A 34 -9.96 7.70 0.91
C GLN A 34 -9.85 7.82 2.42
N ARG A 35 -9.58 6.72 3.09
CA ARG A 35 -9.41 6.72 4.55
C ARG A 35 -8.22 7.56 4.98
N ARG A 36 -7.21 7.63 4.14
CA ARG A 36 -6.04 8.49 4.40
C ARG A 36 -6.29 9.94 4.04
N GLY A 37 -7.47 10.27 3.56
CA GLY A 37 -7.80 11.64 3.20
C GLY A 37 -7.37 12.04 1.80
N LEU A 38 -6.97 11.06 0.98
CA LEU A 38 -6.61 11.35 -0.40
C LEU A 38 -7.85 11.49 -1.25
N GLN A 39 -7.88 12.50 -2.08
CA GLN A 39 -8.97 12.73 -3.02
C GLN A 39 -8.78 11.89 -4.26
N LEU A 40 -9.86 11.24 -4.68
CA LEU A 40 -9.86 10.44 -5.90
C LEU A 40 -10.98 10.91 -6.80
N ILE A 41 -10.70 10.99 -8.08
CA ILE A 41 -11.70 11.39 -9.07
C ILE A 41 -12.07 10.17 -9.89
N GLU A 42 -13.33 9.79 -9.84
CA GLU A 42 -13.82 8.63 -10.58
C GLU A 42 -13.89 8.93 -12.07
N ARG A 43 -13.38 8.00 -12.86
CA ARG A 43 -13.44 8.06 -14.31
C ARG A 43 -14.19 6.84 -14.83
N GLU A 44 -14.15 6.62 -16.13
CA GLU A 44 -14.85 5.50 -16.75
C GLU A 44 -14.30 4.16 -16.29
N ALA A 45 -15.15 3.15 -16.34
CA ALA A 45 -14.78 1.75 -16.14
C ALA A 45 -14.09 1.47 -14.80
N GLY A 46 -14.45 2.22 -13.75
CA GLY A 46 -13.89 1.97 -12.43
C GLY A 46 -12.48 2.49 -12.23
N ASN A 47 -11.99 3.32 -13.13
CA ASN A 47 -10.70 3.96 -12.98
C ASN A 47 -10.84 5.20 -12.12
N PHE A 48 -9.83 5.45 -11.28
CA PHE A 48 -9.78 6.63 -10.43
C PHE A 48 -8.44 7.34 -10.63
N GLU A 49 -8.48 8.66 -10.61
CA GLU A 49 -7.27 9.47 -10.70
C GLU A 49 -6.98 10.15 -9.37
N LEU A 50 -5.69 10.34 -9.10
CA LEU A 50 -5.25 11.14 -7.97
C LEU A 50 -4.81 12.51 -8.49
N PRO A 51 -5.53 13.59 -8.14
CA PRO A 51 -5.13 14.92 -8.61
C PRO A 51 -3.71 15.31 -8.21
N THR A 52 -3.25 14.80 -7.07
CA THR A 52 -1.90 15.11 -6.57
C THR A 52 -0.81 14.34 -7.31
N HIS A 53 -1.17 13.36 -8.11
CA HIS A 53 -0.23 12.52 -8.84
C HIS A 53 -0.73 12.37 -10.28
N PRO A 54 -0.56 13.42 -11.10
CA PRO A 54 -1.11 13.40 -12.46
C PRO A 54 -0.65 12.20 -13.26
N GLY A 55 -1.59 11.55 -13.92
CA GLY A 55 -1.32 10.37 -14.74
C GLY A 55 -1.37 9.05 -14.01
N LEU A 56 -1.44 9.08 -12.68
CA LEU A 56 -1.54 7.86 -11.89
C LEU A 56 -3.00 7.42 -11.85
N ILE A 57 -3.25 6.17 -12.23
CA ILE A 57 -4.58 5.59 -12.28
C ILE A 57 -4.68 4.44 -11.29
N VAL A 58 -5.77 4.44 -10.51
CA VAL A 58 -6.08 3.38 -9.55
C VAL A 58 -7.33 2.66 -10.01
N LYS A 59 -7.30 1.34 -9.97
CA LYS A 59 -8.47 0.52 -10.26
C LYS A 59 -8.47 -0.71 -9.37
N ASP A 60 -9.51 -0.85 -8.56
CA ASP A 60 -9.64 -1.96 -7.61
C ASP A 60 -8.39 -2.07 -6.73
N ALA A 61 -7.67 -3.17 -6.82
CA ALA A 61 -6.46 -3.41 -6.04
C ALA A 61 -5.20 -3.06 -6.80
N TYR A 62 -5.33 -2.43 -7.96
CA TYR A 62 -4.18 -2.14 -8.82
C TYR A 62 -4.06 -0.66 -9.10
N TRP A 63 -2.83 -0.28 -9.42
CA TRP A 63 -2.55 1.08 -9.87
C TRP A 63 -1.49 1.03 -10.95
N ARG A 64 -1.43 2.08 -11.74
CA ARG A 64 -0.38 2.24 -12.73
C ARG A 64 -0.09 3.71 -12.92
N TRP A 65 1.15 3.99 -13.16
CA TRP A 65 1.63 5.36 -13.39
C TRP A 65 2.55 5.33 -14.60
N PRO A 66 1.99 5.38 -15.81
CA PRO A 66 2.80 5.22 -17.03
C PRO A 66 3.94 6.22 -17.15
N GLN A 67 3.72 7.47 -16.71
CA GLN A 67 4.74 8.50 -16.78
C GLN A 67 5.98 8.17 -15.95
N ARG A 68 5.83 7.32 -14.97
CA ARG A 68 6.92 6.89 -14.11
C ARG A 68 7.31 5.44 -14.35
N ASP A 69 6.66 4.79 -15.29
CA ASP A 69 6.88 3.37 -15.56
C ASP A 69 6.74 2.53 -14.30
N GLN A 70 5.72 2.82 -13.53
CA GLN A 70 5.44 2.11 -12.28
C GLN A 70 4.04 1.55 -12.29
N ALA A 71 3.87 0.42 -11.61
CA ALA A 71 2.57 -0.22 -11.45
C ALA A 71 2.67 -1.23 -10.31
N GLY A 72 1.52 -1.64 -9.78
CA GLY A 72 1.56 -2.65 -8.75
C GLY A 72 0.26 -2.82 -8.00
N ASN A 73 0.38 -3.36 -6.79
CA ASN A 73 -0.75 -3.62 -5.91
C ASN A 73 -0.77 -2.59 -4.78
N ALA A 74 -1.60 -2.83 -3.75
CA ALA A 74 -1.73 -1.89 -2.65
C ALA A 74 -0.42 -1.70 -1.88
N ILE A 75 0.29 -2.79 -1.64
CA ILE A 75 1.57 -2.68 -0.92
C ILE A 75 2.54 -1.82 -1.71
N ASP A 76 2.64 -2.08 -3.01
CA ASP A 76 3.54 -1.31 -3.88
C ASP A 76 3.16 0.17 -3.88
N PHE A 77 1.87 0.48 -3.85
CA PHE A 77 1.42 1.86 -3.83
C PHE A 77 1.94 2.59 -2.59
N PHE A 78 1.72 1.99 -1.43
CA PHE A 78 2.14 2.64 -0.20
C PHE A 78 3.66 2.77 -0.12
N MET A 79 4.38 1.82 -0.67
CA MET A 79 5.84 1.87 -0.65
C MET A 79 6.41 2.79 -1.72
N GLN A 80 5.98 2.63 -2.96
CA GLN A 80 6.59 3.33 -4.09
C GLN A 80 6.05 4.75 -4.27
N VAL A 81 4.76 4.94 -4.06
CA VAL A 81 4.14 6.24 -4.28
C VAL A 81 4.16 7.08 -3.01
N LEU A 82 3.83 6.48 -1.87
CA LEU A 82 3.75 7.22 -0.61
C LEU A 82 5.04 7.15 0.21
N GLY A 83 6.02 6.37 -0.23
CA GLY A 83 7.33 6.34 0.42
C GLY A 83 7.40 5.62 1.75
N MET A 84 6.45 4.72 2.02
CA MET A 84 6.44 4.00 3.28
C MET A 84 7.35 2.78 3.24
N SER A 85 7.78 2.34 4.43
CA SER A 85 8.42 1.05 4.56
C SER A 85 7.38 -0.05 4.35
N PHE A 86 7.85 -1.27 4.09
CA PHE A 86 6.95 -2.41 3.97
C PHE A 86 6.10 -2.57 5.23
N HIS A 87 6.73 -2.46 6.38
CA HIS A 87 6.03 -2.62 7.65
C HIS A 87 4.93 -1.57 7.82
N ASP A 88 5.25 -0.31 7.54
CA ASP A 88 4.26 0.75 7.65
C ASP A 88 3.14 0.57 6.64
N ALA A 89 3.47 0.18 5.42
CA ALA A 89 2.46 -0.10 4.41
C ALA A 89 1.50 -1.18 4.89
N MET A 90 2.04 -2.27 5.43
CA MET A 90 1.22 -3.37 5.94
C MET A 90 0.33 -2.90 7.09
N ARG A 91 0.87 -2.09 7.98
CA ARG A 91 0.08 -1.56 9.10
C ARG A 91 -1.11 -0.75 8.61
N HIS A 92 -0.89 0.11 7.63
CA HIS A 92 -1.96 0.92 7.09
C HIS A 92 -3.03 0.09 6.38
N ILE A 93 -2.60 -0.91 5.64
CA ILE A 93 -3.54 -1.74 4.89
C ILE A 93 -4.35 -2.63 5.82
N THR A 94 -3.71 -3.21 6.84
CA THR A 94 -4.37 -4.16 7.71
C THR A 94 -5.11 -3.52 8.88
N ALA A 95 -4.85 -2.27 9.18
CA ALA A 95 -5.47 -1.59 10.30
C ALA A 95 -6.90 -1.12 10.02
N SER A 96 -7.39 -1.35 8.86
CA SER A 96 -8.72 -0.88 8.49
C SER A 96 -9.85 -1.75 9.00
#